data_74149741bd71ba9aaa4e553feb8c6755
#
_entry.id   74149741bd71ba9aaa4e553feb8c6755
#
_cell.length_a   1.000
_cell.length_b   1.000
_cell.length_c   1.000
_cell.angle_alpha   90.00
_cell.angle_beta   90.00
_cell.angle_gamma   90.00
#
_symmetry.space_group_name_H-M   'P 1'
#
loop_
_entity.id
_entity.type
_entity.pdbx_description
1 polymer ?
#
loop_
_entity_poly.entity_id
_entity_poly.type
_entity_poly.pdbx_seq_one_letter_code
_entity_poly.pdbx_strand_id
1 'polypeptide(L)'
;VRDGLTFLDVIARQVLALRAQYAAPLPVIFMNSFRTHEETEAILAAYPDLPVRGLPLGFLQSAEPKLRVDDLSPVDWPANPELEWCPPGHGDVYLSLARTGLLDALRGMGIRYAFLSNADNLGATCDPDIAAWLLREQVPYLAEVCTRTVNDRKGGHLARRRSDGRIVLRDNAMVVPGEEP
;
A
#
# COMPACT_ATOMS: atom_id res chain seq x y z
N VAL A 1 -9.23 17.45 1.32
CA VAL A 1 -10.37 16.81 1.98
C VAL A 1 -11.19 17.86 2.71
N ARG A 2 -12.27 17.50 3.39
CA ARG A 2 -13.15 18.40 4.11
C ARG A 2 -12.43 19.08 5.28
N ASP A 3 -12.77 20.34 5.57
CA ASP A 3 -12.25 21.12 6.71
C ASP A 3 -10.71 21.33 6.71
N GLY A 4 -10.11 21.37 5.54
CA GLY A 4 -8.67 21.58 5.39
C GLY A 4 -7.80 20.37 5.75
N LEU A 5 -8.39 19.23 6.07
CA LEU A 5 -7.67 18.00 6.39
C LEU A 5 -7.10 17.34 5.13
N THR A 6 -5.90 16.81 5.23
CA THR A 6 -5.32 15.92 4.22
C THR A 6 -5.86 14.49 4.38
N PHE A 7 -5.58 13.60 3.43
CA PHE A 7 -5.86 12.16 3.58
C PHE A 7 -5.10 11.56 4.75
N LEU A 8 -3.84 11.98 4.96
CA LEU A 8 -3.00 11.52 6.05
C LEU A 8 -3.57 11.91 7.42
N ASP A 9 -4.13 13.12 7.54
CA ASP A 9 -4.82 13.54 8.77
C ASP A 9 -6.00 12.63 9.11
N VAL A 10 -6.79 12.26 8.11
CA VAL A 10 -7.94 11.37 8.32
C VAL A 10 -7.47 9.97 8.74
N ILE A 11 -6.46 9.41 8.07
CA ILE A 11 -5.91 8.09 8.41
C ILE A 11 -5.32 8.11 9.82
N ALA A 12 -4.52 9.13 10.17
CA ALA A 12 -3.94 9.25 11.51
C ALA A 12 -5.02 9.27 12.60
N ARG A 13 -6.08 10.04 12.40
CA ARG A 13 -7.22 10.11 13.33
C ARG A 13 -7.99 8.79 13.41
N GLN A 14 -8.21 8.11 12.28
CA GLN A 14 -8.85 6.77 12.28
C GLN A 14 -8.04 5.77 13.08
N VAL A 15 -6.71 5.72 12.90
CA VAL A 15 -5.83 4.81 13.65
C VAL A 15 -5.84 5.13 15.15
N LEU A 16 -5.76 6.41 15.52
CA LEU A 16 -5.81 6.82 16.93
C LEU A 16 -7.17 6.48 17.57
N ALA A 17 -8.27 6.64 16.82
CA ALA A 17 -9.60 6.25 17.29
C ALA A 17 -9.71 4.73 17.52
N LEU A 18 -9.19 3.91 16.60
CA LEU A 18 -9.13 2.45 16.75
C LEU A 18 -8.29 2.05 17.97
N ARG A 19 -7.14 2.69 18.18
CA ARG A 19 -6.30 2.44 19.37
C ARG A 19 -7.06 2.73 20.66
N ALA A 20 -7.79 3.84 20.71
CA ALA A 20 -8.59 4.22 21.88
C ALA A 20 -9.75 3.24 22.11
N GLN A 21 -10.44 2.84 21.03
CA GLN A 21 -11.59 1.94 21.09
C GLN A 21 -11.21 0.54 21.58
N TYR A 22 -10.07 0.00 21.12
CA TYR A 22 -9.66 -1.39 21.39
C TYR A 22 -8.51 -1.50 22.40
N ALA A 23 -8.05 -0.37 22.96
CA ALA A 23 -6.89 -0.31 23.86
C ALA A 23 -5.66 -1.07 23.32
N ALA A 24 -5.44 -1.00 21.99
CA ALA A 24 -4.41 -1.74 21.29
C ALA A 24 -3.41 -0.81 20.61
N PRO A 25 -2.09 -1.05 20.71
CA PRO A 25 -1.06 -0.24 20.06
C PRO A 25 -0.92 -0.60 18.57
N LEU A 26 -1.97 -0.39 17.78
CA LEU A 26 -2.01 -0.69 16.36
C LEU A 26 -0.97 0.17 15.60
N PRO A 27 0.09 -0.40 15.02
CA PRO A 27 1.02 0.37 14.21
C PRO A 27 0.37 0.84 12.91
N VAL A 28 0.76 2.03 12.44
CA VAL A 28 0.53 2.49 11.08
C VAL A 28 1.86 2.89 10.47
N ILE A 29 2.10 2.50 9.23
CA ILE A 29 3.35 2.76 8.53
C ILE A 29 3.01 3.08 7.08
N PHE A 30 3.55 4.19 6.58
CA PHE A 30 3.29 4.67 5.22
C PHE A 30 4.44 4.28 4.29
N MET A 31 4.12 3.62 3.17
CA MET A 31 5.06 3.45 2.09
C MET A 31 5.07 4.70 1.23
N ASN A 32 6.18 5.39 1.18
CA ASN A 32 6.36 6.65 0.47
C ASN A 32 7.30 6.48 -0.73
N SER A 33 7.11 7.29 -1.75
CA SER A 33 8.15 7.49 -2.76
C SER A 33 9.18 8.51 -2.27
N PHE A 34 10.31 8.58 -2.95
CA PHE A 34 11.32 9.62 -2.71
C PHE A 34 10.78 11.04 -2.91
N ARG A 35 9.63 11.21 -3.59
CA ARG A 35 8.98 12.51 -3.83
C ARG A 35 7.99 12.92 -2.74
N THR A 36 7.43 11.95 -2.03
CA THR A 36 6.33 12.19 -1.07
C THR A 36 6.75 12.02 0.39
N HIS A 37 7.96 11.51 0.62
CA HIS A 37 8.40 11.12 1.96
C HIS A 37 8.48 12.31 2.92
N GLU A 38 9.19 13.37 2.53
CA GLU A 38 9.38 14.54 3.39
C GLU A 38 8.07 15.24 3.73
N GLU A 39 7.17 15.40 2.74
CA GLU A 39 5.87 16.02 2.96
C GLU A 39 4.98 15.14 3.87
N THR A 40 5.03 13.82 3.68
CA THR A 40 4.33 12.87 4.55
C THR A 40 4.81 12.98 5.99
N GLU A 41 6.12 13.00 6.23
CA GLU A 41 6.68 13.13 7.57
C GLU A 41 6.30 14.48 8.21
N ALA A 42 6.35 15.56 7.44
CA ALA A 42 5.97 16.89 7.92
C ALA A 42 4.49 16.94 8.39
N ILE A 43 3.58 16.32 7.65
CA ILE A 43 2.16 16.24 8.04
C ILE A 43 2.00 15.38 9.29
N LEU A 44 2.64 14.21 9.33
CA LEU A 44 2.52 13.26 10.45
C LEU A 44 3.16 13.76 11.75
N ALA A 45 4.09 14.70 11.69
CA ALA A 45 4.66 15.36 12.87
C ALA A 45 3.62 16.06 13.75
N ALA A 46 2.45 16.41 13.19
CA ALA A 46 1.32 16.94 13.97
C ALA A 46 0.63 15.90 14.88
N TYR A 47 1.01 14.61 14.78
CA TYR A 47 0.41 13.49 15.53
C TYR A 47 1.44 12.78 16.40
N PRO A 48 1.88 13.38 17.53
CA PRO A 48 2.94 12.82 18.38
C PRO A 48 2.60 11.45 19.00
N ASP A 49 1.32 11.12 19.11
CA ASP A 49 0.85 9.84 19.62
C ASP A 49 0.76 8.73 18.57
N LEU A 50 1.03 9.05 17.29
CA LEU A 50 0.93 8.10 16.21
C LEU A 50 2.09 7.10 16.16
N PRO A 51 3.36 7.47 16.44
CA PRO A 51 4.48 6.54 16.43
C PRO A 51 4.31 5.40 17.43
N VAL A 52 4.70 4.18 17.04
CA VAL A 52 4.86 3.04 17.93
C VAL A 52 6.34 2.79 18.13
N ARG A 53 6.77 2.64 19.39
CA ARG A 53 8.18 2.46 19.74
C ARG A 53 8.79 1.28 18.97
N GLY A 54 9.90 1.54 18.30
CA GLY A 54 10.63 0.53 17.53
C GLY A 54 10.18 0.38 16.07
N LEU A 55 9.18 1.16 15.63
CA LEU A 55 8.75 1.19 14.24
C LEU A 55 8.77 2.61 13.68
N PRO A 56 9.19 2.80 12.42
CA PRO A 56 9.08 4.08 11.72
C PRO A 56 7.62 4.35 11.34
N LEU A 57 7.26 5.62 11.14
CA LEU A 57 5.96 5.99 10.54
C LEU A 57 5.95 5.83 9.02
N GLY A 58 7.12 5.81 8.39
CA GLY A 58 7.23 5.67 6.95
C GLY A 58 8.46 4.89 6.53
N PHE A 59 8.41 4.34 5.32
CA PHE A 59 9.55 3.74 4.64
C PHE A 59 9.47 4.04 3.14
N LEU A 60 10.61 3.99 2.47
CA LEU A 60 10.70 4.28 1.05
C LEU A 60 10.46 3.02 0.22
N GLN A 61 9.62 3.14 -0.79
CA GLN A 61 9.57 2.19 -1.89
C GLN A 61 10.82 2.34 -2.78
N SER A 62 11.04 1.40 -3.67
CA SER A 62 12.14 1.43 -4.64
C SER A 62 12.00 2.61 -5.62
N ALA A 63 13.07 2.92 -6.32
CA ALA A 63 13.07 3.83 -7.46
C ALA A 63 13.51 3.05 -8.70
N GLU A 64 12.82 3.28 -9.81
CA GLU A 64 13.12 2.66 -11.10
C GLU A 64 13.36 3.72 -12.17
N PRO A 65 14.27 3.50 -13.13
CA PRO A 65 14.47 4.41 -14.23
C PRO A 65 13.24 4.41 -15.15
N LYS A 66 12.83 5.57 -15.62
CA LYS A 66 11.87 5.66 -16.72
C LYS A 66 12.52 5.17 -18.00
N LEU A 67 11.75 4.46 -18.80
CA LEU A 67 12.22 3.91 -20.06
C LEU A 67 11.65 4.70 -21.24
N ARG A 68 12.43 4.83 -22.28
CA ARG A 68 12.00 5.37 -23.55
C ARG A 68 11.04 4.38 -24.21
N VAL A 69 10.06 4.90 -24.94
CA VAL A 69 9.03 4.05 -25.59
C VAL A 69 9.57 3.40 -26.86
N ASP A 70 10.55 4.04 -27.52
CA ASP A 70 11.07 3.63 -28.82
C ASP A 70 12.07 2.46 -28.75
N ASP A 71 12.89 2.39 -27.67
CA ASP A 71 13.97 1.40 -27.58
C ASP A 71 14.12 0.77 -26.18
N LEU A 72 13.26 1.18 -25.26
CA LEU A 72 13.27 0.74 -23.84
C LEU A 72 14.57 1.05 -23.10
N SER A 73 15.41 1.94 -23.60
CA SER A 73 16.57 2.45 -22.88
C SER A 73 16.14 3.37 -21.73
N PRO A 74 16.93 3.50 -20.66
CA PRO A 74 16.68 4.48 -19.62
C PRO A 74 16.63 5.91 -20.20
N VAL A 75 15.73 6.72 -19.66
CA VAL A 75 15.64 8.15 -19.99
C VAL A 75 16.87 8.86 -19.44
N ASP A 76 17.50 9.69 -20.26
CA ASP A 76 18.54 10.63 -19.89
C ASP A 76 17.98 12.06 -20.04
N TRP A 77 17.83 12.77 -18.92
CA TRP A 77 17.27 14.13 -18.88
C TRP A 77 18.14 15.06 -18.04
N PRO A 78 19.30 15.52 -18.53
CA PRO A 78 20.27 16.31 -17.77
C PRO A 78 19.73 17.61 -17.20
N ALA A 79 18.66 18.16 -17.79
CA ALA A 79 18.02 19.38 -17.29
C ALA A 79 17.33 19.19 -15.93
N ASN A 80 16.88 17.97 -15.61
CA ASN A 80 16.33 17.58 -14.32
C ASN A 80 16.44 16.06 -14.12
N PRO A 81 17.56 15.56 -13.61
CA PRO A 81 17.82 14.12 -13.44
C PRO A 81 16.80 13.41 -12.53
N GLU A 82 16.16 14.12 -11.61
CA GLU A 82 15.12 13.54 -10.75
C GLU A 82 13.90 13.06 -11.56
N LEU A 83 13.65 13.64 -12.73
CA LEU A 83 12.56 13.22 -13.61
C LEU A 83 12.86 11.93 -14.37
N GLU A 84 14.08 11.45 -14.35
CA GLU A 84 14.48 10.17 -14.94
C GLU A 84 13.95 8.98 -14.15
N TRP A 85 13.59 9.18 -12.89
CA TRP A 85 13.17 8.16 -11.97
C TRP A 85 11.67 8.19 -11.67
N CYS A 86 11.12 7.03 -11.36
CA CYS A 86 9.75 6.89 -10.88
C CYS A 86 9.67 5.79 -9.82
N PRO A 87 8.66 5.87 -8.94
CA PRO A 87 8.35 4.75 -8.05
C PRO A 87 7.72 3.60 -8.86
N PRO A 88 8.03 2.34 -8.52
CA PRO A 88 7.50 1.17 -9.26
C PRO A 88 6.00 0.93 -9.04
N GLY A 89 5.43 1.47 -7.96
CA GLY A 89 4.03 1.35 -7.63
C GLY A 89 3.72 0.44 -6.43
N HIS A 90 2.44 0.17 -6.19
CA HIS A 90 1.95 -0.44 -4.95
C HIS A 90 2.49 -1.85 -4.69
N GLY A 91 2.74 -2.64 -5.72
CA GLY A 91 3.27 -4.00 -5.57
C GLY A 91 4.66 -4.07 -4.93
N ASP A 92 5.41 -2.99 -4.95
CA ASP A 92 6.72 -2.89 -4.33
C ASP A 92 6.68 -2.96 -2.79
N VAL A 93 5.51 -2.82 -2.18
CA VAL A 93 5.34 -2.90 -0.72
C VAL A 93 5.94 -4.19 -0.13
N TYR A 94 5.76 -5.32 -0.79
CA TYR A 94 6.27 -6.61 -0.32
C TYR A 94 7.80 -6.66 -0.35
N LEU A 95 8.39 -6.20 -1.45
CA LEU A 95 9.83 -6.18 -1.63
C LEU A 95 10.49 -5.14 -0.71
N SER A 96 9.92 -3.95 -0.63
CA SER A 96 10.45 -2.86 0.19
C SER A 96 10.34 -3.16 1.68
N LEU A 97 9.25 -3.78 2.16
CA LEU A 97 9.16 -4.27 3.55
C LEU A 97 10.29 -5.24 3.92
N ALA A 98 10.62 -6.17 3.00
CA ALA A 98 11.71 -7.12 3.22
C ALA A 98 13.09 -6.44 3.17
N ARG A 99 13.33 -5.59 2.17
CA ARG A 99 14.64 -4.94 1.95
C ARG A 99 15.01 -3.92 3.03
N THR A 100 14.04 -3.23 3.59
CA THR A 100 14.26 -2.25 4.67
C THR A 100 14.45 -2.90 6.05
N GLY A 101 14.26 -4.22 6.17
CA GLY A 101 14.28 -4.92 7.46
C GLY A 101 13.00 -4.71 8.29
N LEU A 102 12.04 -3.94 7.79
CA LEU A 102 10.80 -3.62 8.49
C LEU A 102 9.94 -4.86 8.71
N LEU A 103 9.94 -5.79 7.76
CA LEU A 103 9.24 -7.07 7.91
C LEU A 103 9.75 -7.86 9.12
N ASP A 104 11.08 -7.92 9.32
CA ASP A 104 11.68 -8.62 10.45
C ASP A 104 11.41 -7.90 11.78
N ALA A 105 11.41 -6.56 11.77
CA ALA A 105 11.04 -5.78 12.95
C ALA A 105 9.58 -6.04 13.38
N LEU A 106 8.65 -6.04 12.43
CA LEU A 106 7.23 -6.34 12.66
C LEU A 106 7.04 -7.77 13.21
N ARG A 107 7.71 -8.76 12.61
CA ARG A 107 7.69 -10.15 13.08
C ARG A 107 8.29 -10.31 14.47
N GLY A 108 9.39 -9.62 14.74
CA GLY A 108 10.04 -9.59 16.06
C GLY A 108 9.13 -9.04 17.18
N MET A 109 8.20 -8.16 16.82
CA MET A 109 7.17 -7.63 17.73
C MET A 109 5.93 -8.56 17.86
N GLY A 110 5.91 -9.71 17.19
CA GLY A 110 4.80 -10.66 17.23
C GLY A 110 3.63 -10.28 16.31
N ILE A 111 3.81 -9.29 15.42
CA ILE A 111 2.78 -8.91 14.44
C ILE A 111 2.68 -10.01 13.39
N ARG A 112 1.50 -10.57 13.21
CA ARG A 112 1.24 -11.72 12.33
C ARG A 112 0.48 -11.35 11.06
N TYR A 113 -0.32 -10.30 11.09
CA TYR A 113 -1.11 -9.81 9.99
C TYR A 113 -0.91 -8.31 9.80
N ALA A 114 -0.97 -7.87 8.58
CA ALA A 114 -0.96 -6.45 8.21
C ALA A 114 -2.16 -6.15 7.32
N PHE A 115 -2.85 -5.05 7.60
CA PHE A 115 -3.85 -4.49 6.72
C PHE A 115 -3.17 -3.53 5.75
N LEU A 116 -3.39 -3.71 4.45
CA LEU A 116 -2.85 -2.87 3.40
C LEU A 116 -3.97 -2.14 2.68
N SER A 117 -3.86 -0.83 2.56
CA SER A 117 -4.80 -0.01 1.78
C SER A 117 -4.09 1.15 1.10
N ASN A 118 -4.68 1.65 0.02
CA ASN A 118 -4.23 2.91 -0.58
C ASN A 118 -4.58 4.09 0.35
N ALA A 119 -3.69 5.07 0.41
CA ALA A 119 -3.90 6.24 1.26
C ALA A 119 -5.05 7.15 0.77
N ASP A 120 -5.47 7.03 -0.48
CA ASP A 120 -6.63 7.75 -1.03
C ASP A 120 -7.96 7.00 -0.85
N ASN A 121 -7.93 5.76 -0.36
CA ASN A 121 -9.14 5.01 -0.02
C ASN A 121 -9.47 5.14 1.47
N LEU A 122 -10.04 6.26 1.86
CA LEU A 122 -10.41 6.55 3.26
C LEU A 122 -11.54 5.64 3.81
N GLY A 123 -12.26 4.95 2.93
CA GLY A 123 -13.27 3.98 3.32
C GLY A 123 -12.71 2.61 3.71
N ALA A 124 -11.47 2.32 3.35
CA ALA A 124 -10.80 1.09 3.74
C ALA A 124 -10.33 1.20 5.19
N THR A 125 -11.02 0.54 6.10
CA THR A 125 -10.72 0.55 7.53
C THR A 125 -10.24 -0.82 7.99
N CYS A 126 -9.31 -0.83 8.96
CA CYS A 126 -8.87 -2.08 9.58
C CYS A 126 -9.98 -2.62 10.49
N ASP A 127 -10.66 -3.68 10.02
CA ASP A 127 -11.74 -4.33 10.76
C ASP A 127 -11.17 -5.43 11.67
N PRO A 128 -11.29 -5.30 13.00
CA PRO A 128 -10.78 -6.29 13.95
C PRO A 128 -11.51 -7.64 13.87
N ASP A 129 -12.76 -7.69 13.43
CA ASP A 129 -13.49 -8.96 13.28
C ASP A 129 -12.92 -9.76 12.10
N ILE A 130 -12.56 -9.09 11.01
CA ILE A 130 -11.85 -9.71 9.89
C ILE A 130 -10.47 -10.21 10.35
N ALA A 131 -9.73 -9.41 11.10
CA ALA A 131 -8.43 -9.81 11.63
C ALA A 131 -8.54 -11.02 12.57
N ALA A 132 -9.53 -11.04 13.44
CA ALA A 132 -9.81 -12.18 14.33
C ALA A 132 -10.20 -13.44 13.55
N TRP A 133 -11.00 -13.29 12.50
CA TRP A 133 -11.36 -14.41 11.61
C TRP A 133 -10.13 -14.97 10.89
N LEU A 134 -9.28 -14.13 10.32
CA LEU A 134 -8.02 -14.56 9.67
C LEU A 134 -7.13 -15.36 10.62
N LEU A 135 -7.03 -14.91 11.88
CA LEU A 135 -6.26 -15.60 12.92
C LEU A 135 -6.84 -16.95 13.26
N ARG A 136 -8.16 -17.05 13.45
CA ARG A 136 -8.86 -18.28 13.81
C ARG A 136 -8.79 -19.32 12.71
N GLU A 137 -9.06 -18.92 11.48
CA GLU A 137 -9.09 -19.81 10.33
C GLU A 137 -7.71 -20.02 9.69
N GLN A 138 -6.67 -19.34 10.21
CA GLN A 138 -5.29 -19.39 9.71
C GLN A 138 -5.19 -19.06 8.21
N VAL A 139 -6.01 -18.12 7.73
CA VAL A 139 -6.01 -17.67 6.34
C VAL A 139 -4.81 -16.75 6.11
N PRO A 140 -3.89 -17.08 5.18
CA PRO A 140 -2.67 -16.32 4.99
C PRO A 140 -2.86 -15.00 4.23
N TYR A 141 -3.93 -14.88 3.47
CA TYR A 141 -4.20 -13.71 2.63
C TYR A 141 -5.70 -13.53 2.39
N LEU A 142 -6.17 -12.31 2.51
CA LEU A 142 -7.53 -11.91 2.19
C LEU A 142 -7.47 -10.64 1.33
N ALA A 143 -8.22 -10.63 0.25
CA ALA A 143 -8.43 -9.43 -0.56
C ALA A 143 -9.89 -9.00 -0.47
N GLU A 144 -10.12 -7.77 -0.05
CA GLU A 144 -11.42 -7.13 -0.16
C GLU A 144 -11.62 -6.67 -1.61
N VAL A 145 -12.73 -7.05 -2.20
CA VAL A 145 -13.06 -6.74 -3.59
C VAL A 145 -14.49 -6.21 -3.68
N CYS A 146 -14.74 -5.36 -4.65
CA CYS A 146 -16.09 -4.86 -4.96
C CYS A 146 -16.57 -5.37 -6.32
N THR A 147 -17.88 -5.37 -6.52
CA THR A 147 -18.46 -5.62 -7.84
C THR A 147 -18.10 -4.46 -8.76
N ARG A 148 -17.52 -4.79 -9.91
CA ARG A 148 -17.13 -3.79 -10.92
C ARG A 148 -18.36 -3.07 -11.48
N THR A 149 -18.23 -1.76 -11.61
CA THR A 149 -19.22 -0.89 -12.25
C THR A 149 -18.67 -0.30 -13.55
N VAL A 150 -19.50 0.41 -14.29
CA VAL A 150 -19.08 1.13 -15.52
C VAL A 150 -17.99 2.19 -15.27
N ASN A 151 -17.83 2.63 -14.02
CA ASN A 151 -16.80 3.59 -13.61
C ASN A 151 -15.45 2.92 -13.29
N ASP A 152 -15.44 1.61 -13.05
CA ASP A 152 -14.26 0.85 -12.63
C ASP A 152 -13.53 0.25 -13.84
N ARG A 153 -13.25 1.08 -14.85
CA ARG A 153 -12.59 0.65 -16.10
C ARG A 153 -11.10 0.38 -15.92
N LYS A 154 -10.50 0.91 -14.87
CA LYS A 154 -9.10 0.69 -14.50
C LYS A 154 -9.00 -0.34 -13.38
N GLY A 155 -7.83 -0.95 -13.25
CA GLY A 155 -7.53 -1.92 -12.19
C GLY A 155 -7.65 -3.36 -12.66
N GLY A 156 -7.43 -4.27 -11.72
CA GLY A 156 -7.42 -5.69 -11.98
C GLY A 156 -8.77 -6.37 -11.74
N HIS A 157 -8.82 -7.61 -12.11
CA HIS A 157 -9.95 -8.52 -11.83
C HIS A 157 -9.41 -9.88 -11.36
N LEU A 158 -10.25 -10.62 -10.64
CA LEU A 158 -9.90 -11.97 -10.25
C LEU A 158 -10.08 -12.93 -11.43
N ALA A 159 -9.05 -13.69 -11.72
CA ALA A 159 -9.04 -14.70 -12.76
C ALA A 159 -8.56 -16.05 -12.22
N ARG A 160 -9.03 -17.13 -12.81
CA ARG A 160 -8.53 -18.47 -12.50
C ARG A 160 -7.49 -18.87 -13.53
N ARG A 161 -6.25 -19.08 -13.10
CA ARG A 161 -5.18 -19.52 -13.98
C ARG A 161 -5.42 -20.95 -14.44
N ARG A 162 -5.41 -21.17 -15.76
CA ARG A 162 -5.78 -22.49 -16.36
C ARG A 162 -4.75 -23.58 -16.04
N SER A 163 -3.48 -23.24 -15.87
CA SER A 163 -2.40 -24.21 -15.68
C SER A 163 -2.45 -24.93 -14.31
N ASP A 164 -2.91 -24.25 -13.26
CA ASP A 164 -2.89 -24.79 -11.89
C ASP A 164 -4.16 -24.50 -11.08
N GLY A 165 -5.16 -23.86 -11.69
CA GLY A 165 -6.45 -23.55 -11.07
C GLY A 165 -6.41 -22.46 -10.00
N ARG A 166 -5.26 -21.81 -9.77
CA ARG A 166 -5.15 -20.75 -8.76
C ARG A 166 -5.91 -19.50 -9.16
N ILE A 167 -6.51 -18.86 -8.15
CA ILE A 167 -7.06 -17.52 -8.30
C ILE A 167 -5.90 -16.54 -8.24
N VAL A 168 -5.83 -15.65 -9.22
CA VAL A 168 -4.82 -14.61 -9.36
C VAL A 168 -5.50 -13.28 -9.61
N LEU A 169 -4.90 -12.19 -9.15
CA LEU A 169 -5.26 -10.86 -9.59
C LEU A 169 -4.60 -10.62 -10.95
N ARG A 170 -5.41 -10.29 -11.95
CA ARG A 170 -4.94 -9.96 -13.30
C ARG A 170 -5.23 -8.50 -13.56
N ASP A 171 -4.20 -7.71 -13.75
CA ASP A 171 -4.34 -6.30 -14.11
C ASP A 171 -4.83 -6.16 -15.56
N ASN A 172 -5.57 -5.10 -15.85
CA ASN A 172 -6.06 -4.84 -17.21
C ASN A 172 -4.93 -4.74 -18.24
N ALA A 173 -3.78 -4.22 -17.87
CA ALA A 173 -2.59 -4.16 -18.74
C ALA A 173 -2.04 -5.55 -19.13
N MET A 174 -2.41 -6.60 -18.38
CA MET A 174 -2.02 -7.99 -18.63
C MET A 174 -3.07 -8.76 -19.44
N VAL A 175 -4.18 -8.12 -19.80
CA VAL A 175 -5.29 -8.76 -20.55
C VAL A 175 -4.98 -8.71 -22.03
N VAL A 176 -5.01 -9.87 -22.67
CA VAL A 176 -4.88 -9.98 -24.10
C VAL A 176 -6.18 -9.45 -24.76
N PRO A 177 -6.11 -8.69 -25.85
CA PRO A 177 -7.32 -8.23 -26.56
C PRO A 177 -8.28 -9.40 -26.87
N GLY A 178 -9.55 -9.22 -26.53
CA GLY A 178 -10.59 -10.25 -26.66
C GLY A 178 -10.76 -11.17 -25.43
N GLU A 179 -10.00 -10.97 -24.37
CA GLU A 179 -10.15 -11.67 -23.09
C GLU A 179 -10.56 -10.72 -21.93
N GLU A 180 -11.08 -9.56 -22.25
CA GLU A 180 -11.59 -8.59 -21.28
C GLU A 180 -12.80 -9.19 -20.55
N PRO A 181 -12.98 -8.87 -19.23
CA PRO A 181 -14.11 -9.35 -18.44
C PRO A 181 -15.43 -8.67 -18.80
#